data_af8d0903e1ed5b8c967e802d43af29c8
#
_entry.id   af8d0903e1ed5b8c967e802d43af29c8
#
_cell.length_a   1.000
_cell.length_b   1.000
_cell.length_c   1.000
_cell.angle_alpha   90.00
_cell.angle_beta   90.00
_cell.angle_gamma   90.00
#
_symmetry.space_group_name_H-M   'P 1'
#
loop_
_entity.id
_entity.type
_entity.pdbx_description
1 polymer ?
#
loop_
_entity_poly.entity_id
_entity_poly.type
_entity_poly.pdbx_seq_one_letter_code
_entity_poly.pdbx_strand_id
1 'polypeptide(L)'
;MSKGSAVILLSVLIISIIITSGFVCASTAKPSAPEFTLKYVDNSYDVPPIATSTIDPYTGKTITTTTPGYRIEDKSIEITVTNQPFTPYSDTDGHLISLFYNVRYKGHFGAETTWTEPFYKTIRNGIYGFTAQNPQSNSGYTIINVPFEFRVGDVVDFQVQRMEGFHTPWEPLPMPMGTSQFTGIYGDWSNTQTITIGEAINSNKPSPTSTLSPTPTQQPSVPEFSWFVIVPLFLSVFFIIVIFRHRKTDSLK
;
A
#
# COMPACT_ATOMS: atom_id res chain seq x y z
N MET A 1 -28.74 -0.90 -54.17
CA MET A 1 -28.68 -0.10 -52.91
C MET A 1 -28.70 1.36 -53.32
N SER A 2 -29.64 2.17 -52.80
CA SER A 2 -29.57 3.61 -53.03
C SER A 2 -28.33 4.19 -52.29
N LYS A 3 -27.66 5.17 -52.89
CA LYS A 3 -26.48 5.81 -52.29
C LYS A 3 -26.72 6.28 -50.84
N GLY A 4 -27.96 6.70 -50.53
CA GLY A 4 -28.35 7.15 -49.18
C GLY A 4 -28.38 6.02 -48.15
N SER A 5 -28.75 4.78 -48.49
CA SER A 5 -28.75 3.65 -47.55
C SER A 5 -27.36 3.20 -47.16
N ALA A 6 -26.38 3.32 -48.06
CA ALA A 6 -24.98 2.98 -47.76
C ALA A 6 -24.34 4.00 -46.77
N VAL A 7 -24.68 5.29 -46.92
CA VAL A 7 -24.18 6.34 -46.03
C VAL A 7 -24.74 6.17 -44.59
N ILE A 8 -26.03 5.85 -44.47
CA ILE A 8 -26.66 5.62 -43.16
C ILE A 8 -26.04 4.39 -42.45
N LEU A 9 -25.81 3.30 -43.18
CA LEU A 9 -25.16 2.10 -42.63
C LEU A 9 -23.73 2.39 -42.16
N LEU A 10 -22.98 3.15 -42.95
CA LEU A 10 -21.59 3.52 -42.57
C LEU A 10 -21.56 4.42 -41.36
N SER A 11 -22.45 5.40 -41.23
CA SER A 11 -22.53 6.28 -40.08
C SER A 11 -22.92 5.53 -38.79
N VAL A 12 -23.86 4.60 -38.85
CA VAL A 12 -24.22 3.76 -37.70
C VAL A 12 -23.06 2.86 -37.29
N LEU A 13 -22.30 2.31 -38.23
CA LEU A 13 -21.13 1.49 -37.95
C LEU A 13 -20.02 2.31 -37.24
N ILE A 14 -19.75 3.52 -37.74
CA ILE A 14 -18.74 4.42 -37.14
C ILE A 14 -19.15 4.85 -35.72
N ILE A 15 -20.43 5.21 -35.51
CA ILE A 15 -20.93 5.58 -34.16
C ILE A 15 -20.84 4.37 -33.22
N SER A 16 -21.15 3.15 -33.69
CA SER A 16 -21.03 1.94 -32.89
C SER A 16 -19.57 1.66 -32.46
N ILE A 17 -18.61 1.89 -33.36
CA ILE A 17 -17.17 1.74 -33.05
C ILE A 17 -16.70 2.78 -32.06
N ILE A 18 -17.14 4.04 -32.16
CA ILE A 18 -16.78 5.12 -31.23
C ILE A 18 -17.35 4.84 -29.85
N ILE A 19 -18.59 4.34 -29.75
CA ILE A 19 -19.21 4.01 -28.46
C ILE A 19 -18.49 2.84 -27.77
N THR A 20 -18.07 1.82 -28.54
CA THR A 20 -17.36 0.66 -27.96
C THR A 20 -15.92 0.96 -27.56
N SER A 21 -15.24 1.89 -28.20
CA SER A 21 -13.87 2.28 -27.85
C SER A 21 -13.79 3.21 -26.64
N GLY A 22 -14.88 3.85 -26.24
CA GLY A 22 -14.91 4.83 -25.12
C GLY A 22 -15.06 4.23 -23.73
N PHE A 23 -15.33 2.95 -23.56
CA PHE A 23 -15.57 2.33 -22.25
C PHE A 23 -14.61 1.20 -21.90
N VAL A 24 -13.32 1.38 -22.16
CA VAL A 24 -12.33 0.66 -21.38
C VAL A 24 -12.20 1.38 -20.04
N CYS A 25 -13.16 1.17 -19.14
CA CYS A 25 -12.91 1.39 -17.72
C CYS A 25 -11.75 0.47 -17.34
N ALA A 26 -10.55 1.02 -17.24
CA ALA A 26 -9.48 0.35 -16.56
C ALA A 26 -9.99 0.10 -15.13
N SER A 27 -10.49 -1.10 -14.86
CA SER A 27 -10.69 -1.58 -13.50
C SER A 27 -9.31 -1.51 -12.88
N THR A 28 -9.07 -0.52 -12.01
CA THR A 28 -7.85 -0.46 -11.22
C THR A 28 -7.87 -1.68 -10.34
N ALA A 29 -7.16 -2.72 -10.76
CA ALA A 29 -7.05 -3.95 -9.99
C ALA A 29 -6.47 -3.57 -8.62
N LYS A 30 -7.11 -4.07 -7.57
CA LYS A 30 -6.64 -3.87 -6.21
C LYS A 30 -5.18 -4.32 -6.11
N PRO A 31 -4.28 -3.51 -5.49
CA PRO A 31 -2.89 -3.89 -5.34
C PRO A 31 -2.73 -5.22 -4.59
N SER A 32 -1.87 -6.11 -5.08
CA SER A 32 -1.59 -7.40 -4.43
C SER A 32 -0.91 -7.20 -3.07
N ALA A 33 -1.13 -8.13 -2.14
CA ALA A 33 -0.48 -8.13 -0.84
C ALA A 33 1.04 -8.27 -1.00
N PRO A 34 1.86 -7.46 -0.30
CA PRO A 34 3.31 -7.53 -0.41
C PRO A 34 3.90 -8.70 0.39
N GLU A 35 5.07 -9.19 -0.06
CA GLU A 35 5.92 -10.10 0.72
C GLU A 35 6.94 -9.29 1.52
N PHE A 36 7.20 -9.70 2.76
CA PHE A 36 8.15 -9.02 3.63
C PHE A 36 8.82 -9.97 4.61
N THR A 37 9.91 -9.52 5.23
CA THR A 37 10.62 -10.20 6.32
C THR A 37 10.82 -9.26 7.49
N LEU A 38 11.01 -9.83 8.70
CA LEU A 38 11.18 -9.08 9.94
C LEU A 38 12.58 -9.32 10.50
N LYS A 39 13.17 -8.27 11.10
CA LYS A 39 14.43 -8.36 11.81
C LYS A 39 14.39 -7.46 13.04
N TYR A 40 14.75 -8.01 14.21
CA TYR A 40 15.04 -7.21 15.39
C TYR A 40 16.46 -6.63 15.28
N VAL A 41 16.57 -5.33 15.45
CA VAL A 41 17.84 -4.60 15.42
C VAL A 41 18.06 -3.95 16.78
N ASP A 42 19.19 -4.20 17.40
CA ASP A 42 19.63 -3.58 18.65
C ASP A 42 20.99 -2.92 18.41
N ASN A 43 21.00 -1.60 18.31
CA ASN A 43 22.16 -0.73 18.15
C ASN A 43 22.46 0.02 19.46
N SER A 44 21.91 -0.42 20.58
CA SER A 44 22.13 0.19 21.89
C SER A 44 23.61 0.17 22.28
N TYR A 45 24.07 1.25 22.89
CA TYR A 45 25.47 1.36 23.31
C TYR A 45 25.60 2.10 24.64
N ASP A 46 26.73 1.87 25.33
CA ASP A 46 27.04 2.53 26.56
C ASP A 46 27.94 3.76 26.35
N VAL A 47 27.54 4.90 26.87
CA VAL A 47 28.36 6.12 26.93
C VAL A 47 29.19 6.07 28.20
N PRO A 48 30.52 6.04 28.12
CA PRO A 48 31.37 5.96 29.31
C PRO A 48 31.26 7.21 30.18
N PRO A 49 31.57 7.12 31.48
CA PRO A 49 31.65 8.28 32.38
C PRO A 49 32.77 9.24 31.90
N ILE A 50 32.50 10.54 32.06
CA ILE A 50 33.44 11.61 31.71
C ILE A 50 33.93 12.27 33.01
N ALA A 51 35.25 12.25 33.25
CA ALA A 51 35.88 12.98 34.32
C ALA A 51 36.43 14.32 33.82
N THR A 52 35.99 15.41 34.41
CA THR A 52 36.45 16.77 34.13
C THR A 52 37.19 17.31 35.33
N SER A 53 38.43 17.77 35.17
CA SER A 53 39.22 18.35 36.23
C SER A 53 39.35 19.87 36.03
N THR A 54 39.04 20.63 37.07
CA THR A 54 39.21 22.09 37.14
C THR A 54 40.07 22.46 38.32
N ILE A 55 40.81 23.57 38.23
CA ILE A 55 41.58 24.09 39.38
C ILE A 55 40.68 25.06 40.14
N ASP A 56 40.52 24.81 41.44
CA ASP A 56 39.84 25.75 42.34
C ASP A 56 40.66 27.07 42.38
N PRO A 57 40.08 28.19 41.96
CA PRO A 57 40.78 29.46 41.85
C PRO A 57 41.19 30.04 43.23
N TYR A 58 40.60 29.59 44.32
CA TYR A 58 40.87 30.10 45.67
C TYR A 58 41.89 29.23 46.43
N THR A 59 41.86 27.92 46.18
CA THR A 59 42.73 27.00 46.92
C THR A 59 43.88 26.40 46.10
N GLY A 60 43.85 26.58 44.75
CA GLY A 60 44.79 25.98 43.80
C GLY A 60 44.67 24.45 43.69
N LYS A 61 43.68 23.84 44.35
CA LYS A 61 43.49 22.39 44.33
C LYS A 61 42.71 21.94 43.07
N THR A 62 43.10 20.79 42.54
CA THR A 62 42.35 20.17 41.46
C THR A 62 41.06 19.57 42.00
N ILE A 63 39.91 19.99 41.43
CA ILE A 63 38.58 19.42 41.65
C ILE A 63 38.25 18.56 40.46
N THR A 64 38.06 17.27 40.68
CA THR A 64 37.57 16.34 39.61
C THR A 64 36.11 16.06 39.81
N THR A 65 35.33 16.40 38.82
CA THR A 65 33.88 16.08 38.73
C THR A 65 33.68 14.98 37.70
N THR A 66 33.01 13.90 38.11
CA THR A 66 32.70 12.78 37.20
C THR A 66 31.22 12.82 36.86
N THR A 67 30.91 12.97 35.58
CA THR A 67 29.57 12.75 35.04
C THR A 67 29.40 11.25 34.80
N PRO A 68 28.39 10.60 35.42
CA PRO A 68 28.20 9.16 35.26
C PRO A 68 27.94 8.79 33.80
N GLY A 69 28.42 7.64 33.38
CA GLY A 69 28.06 7.04 32.12
C GLY A 69 26.57 6.67 32.07
N TYR A 70 26.04 6.52 30.91
CA TYR A 70 24.65 6.12 30.67
C TYR A 70 24.55 5.23 29.42
N ARG A 71 23.45 4.45 29.33
CA ARG A 71 23.16 3.62 28.19
C ARG A 71 22.18 4.35 27.25
N ILE A 72 22.48 4.35 25.97
CA ILE A 72 21.54 4.75 24.91
C ILE A 72 20.88 3.49 24.39
N GLU A 73 19.56 3.42 24.53
CA GLU A 73 18.73 2.36 23.97
C GLU A 73 18.35 2.76 22.54
N ASP A 74 18.81 1.98 21.55
CA ASP A 74 18.49 2.15 20.12
C ASP A 74 18.06 0.80 19.55
N LYS A 75 16.76 0.53 19.67
CA LYS A 75 16.13 -0.72 19.26
C LYS A 75 15.03 -0.45 18.27
N SER A 76 14.90 -1.29 17.25
CA SER A 76 13.86 -1.19 16.24
C SER A 76 13.50 -2.56 15.66
N ILE A 77 12.33 -2.62 15.04
CA ILE A 77 11.97 -3.73 14.15
C ILE A 77 12.13 -3.23 12.72
N GLU A 78 13.05 -3.85 12.00
CA GLU A 78 13.26 -3.62 10.58
C GLU A 78 12.34 -4.55 9.79
N ILE A 79 11.51 -3.97 8.95
CA ILE A 79 10.63 -4.67 8.01
C ILE A 79 11.21 -4.47 6.62
N THR A 80 11.67 -5.55 5.98
CA THR A 80 12.17 -5.52 4.61
C THR A 80 11.07 -6.03 3.68
N VAL A 81 10.48 -5.13 2.90
CA VAL A 81 9.39 -5.42 1.95
C VAL A 81 9.98 -5.64 0.57
N THR A 82 9.64 -6.76 -0.08
CA THR A 82 10.01 -7.01 -1.48
C THR A 82 9.20 -6.08 -2.38
N ASN A 83 9.89 -5.20 -3.12
CA ASN A 83 9.27 -4.25 -4.00
C ASN A 83 8.61 -4.96 -5.19
N GLN A 84 7.42 -4.48 -5.56
CA GLN A 84 6.72 -4.93 -6.75
C GLN A 84 6.92 -3.93 -7.89
N PRO A 85 6.90 -4.39 -9.14
CA PRO A 85 6.97 -3.48 -10.28
C PRO A 85 5.88 -2.42 -10.20
N PHE A 86 6.30 -1.16 -10.19
CA PHE A 86 5.42 0.00 -10.20
C PHE A 86 6.16 1.19 -10.82
N THR A 87 5.49 1.89 -11.72
CA THR A 87 6.00 3.13 -12.29
C THR A 87 5.08 4.27 -11.86
N PRO A 88 5.58 5.27 -11.12
CA PRO A 88 4.79 6.43 -10.76
C PRO A 88 4.22 7.14 -12.00
N TYR A 89 2.98 7.62 -11.92
CA TYR A 89 2.30 8.32 -13.00
C TYR A 89 1.49 9.51 -12.46
N SER A 90 1.16 10.46 -13.32
CA SER A 90 0.24 11.54 -12.95
C SER A 90 -1.19 11.18 -13.31
N ASP A 91 -2.12 11.44 -12.39
CA ASP A 91 -3.55 11.33 -12.64
C ASP A 91 -4.08 12.51 -13.49
N THR A 92 -5.38 12.54 -13.75
CA THR A 92 -6.04 13.62 -14.53
C THR A 92 -6.01 14.97 -13.83
N ASP A 93 -5.87 14.99 -12.51
CA ASP A 93 -5.83 16.19 -11.69
C ASP A 93 -4.40 16.69 -11.45
N GLY A 94 -3.40 15.98 -12.00
CA GLY A 94 -1.98 16.31 -11.91
C GLY A 94 -1.29 15.79 -10.65
N HIS A 95 -1.92 14.96 -9.83
CA HIS A 95 -1.27 14.35 -8.68
C HIS A 95 -0.33 13.23 -9.10
N LEU A 96 0.85 13.19 -8.52
CA LEU A 96 1.80 12.09 -8.71
C LEU A 96 1.36 10.88 -7.90
N ILE A 97 0.83 9.87 -8.57
CA ILE A 97 0.48 8.60 -7.97
C ILE A 97 1.74 7.77 -7.75
N SER A 98 1.98 7.41 -6.51
CA SER A 98 3.13 6.64 -6.06
C SER A 98 2.69 5.44 -5.24
N LEU A 99 3.64 4.53 -4.97
CA LEU A 99 3.39 3.36 -4.17
C LEU A 99 3.98 3.56 -2.76
N PHE A 100 3.17 3.22 -1.76
CA PHE A 100 3.52 3.33 -0.35
C PHE A 100 3.20 2.01 0.37
N TYR A 101 3.78 1.86 1.56
CA TYR A 101 3.50 0.74 2.45
C TYR A 101 2.96 1.22 3.79
N ASN A 102 1.87 0.61 4.23
CA ASN A 102 1.35 0.74 5.59
C ASN A 102 1.71 -0.52 6.39
N VAL A 103 1.90 -0.37 7.69
CA VAL A 103 2.27 -1.45 8.61
C VAL A 103 1.27 -1.49 9.74
N ARG A 104 0.92 -2.70 10.18
CA ARG A 104 0.22 -2.91 11.44
C ARG A 104 0.83 -4.05 12.23
N TYR A 105 0.67 -3.99 13.54
CA TYR A 105 1.13 -5.02 14.46
C TYR A 105 0.13 -5.29 15.59
N LYS A 106 0.24 -6.47 16.18
CA LYS A 106 -0.46 -6.84 17.43
C LYS A 106 0.39 -7.83 18.23
N GLY A 107 0.11 -7.98 19.53
CA GLY A 107 0.62 -9.13 20.27
C GLY A 107 0.11 -10.43 19.67
N HIS A 108 0.98 -11.44 19.54
CA HIS A 108 0.65 -12.71 18.89
C HIS A 108 -0.61 -13.37 19.47
N PHE A 109 -0.77 -13.30 20.79
CA PHE A 109 -1.94 -13.87 21.48
C PHE A 109 -3.11 -12.88 21.61
N GLY A 110 -2.99 -11.68 21.02
CA GLY A 110 -4.03 -10.66 21.03
C GLY A 110 -5.15 -10.98 20.05
N ALA A 111 -6.36 -10.44 20.34
CA ALA A 111 -7.51 -10.58 19.45
C ALA A 111 -7.30 -9.86 18.12
N GLU A 112 -8.00 -10.26 17.07
CA GLU A 112 -7.93 -9.61 15.74
C GLU A 112 -8.32 -8.13 15.76
N THR A 113 -9.08 -7.69 16.74
CA THR A 113 -9.48 -6.28 16.90
C THR A 113 -8.38 -5.40 17.51
N THR A 114 -7.23 -5.97 17.90
CA THR A 114 -6.14 -5.25 18.59
C THR A 114 -5.00 -4.81 17.67
N TRP A 115 -5.18 -4.90 16.36
CA TRP A 115 -4.19 -4.39 15.42
C TRP A 115 -3.95 -2.89 15.60
N THR A 116 -2.70 -2.51 15.66
CA THR A 116 -2.21 -1.13 15.81
C THR A 116 -1.43 -0.73 14.56
N GLU A 117 -1.71 0.43 14.01
CA GLU A 117 -0.99 1.02 12.88
C GLU A 117 -0.07 2.13 13.40
N PRO A 118 1.27 1.89 13.52
CA PRO A 118 2.19 2.83 14.17
C PRO A 118 2.31 4.16 13.43
N PHE A 119 2.09 4.16 12.13
CA PHE A 119 2.22 5.34 11.28
C PHE A 119 0.88 6.04 10.98
N TYR A 120 -0.26 5.44 11.39
CA TYR A 120 -1.60 6.00 11.20
C TYR A 120 -2.25 6.23 12.55
N LYS A 121 -2.38 7.49 12.94
CA LYS A 121 -2.87 7.88 14.28
C LYS A 121 -3.99 8.88 14.20
N THR A 122 -4.83 8.88 15.24
CA THR A 122 -5.78 9.98 15.49
C THR A 122 -4.97 11.19 15.95
N ILE A 123 -5.04 12.28 15.18
CA ILE A 123 -4.25 13.48 15.42
C ILE A 123 -4.98 14.39 16.40
N ARG A 124 -6.23 14.77 16.11
CA ARG A 124 -7.07 15.62 16.97
C ARG A 124 -8.53 15.54 16.52
N ASN A 125 -9.49 15.60 17.48
CA ASN A 125 -10.93 15.66 17.20
C ASN A 125 -11.44 14.56 16.24
N GLY A 126 -10.90 13.34 16.33
CA GLY A 126 -11.29 12.25 15.45
C GLY A 126 -10.70 12.31 14.03
N ILE A 127 -9.78 13.23 13.78
CA ILE A 127 -9.06 13.31 12.52
C ILE A 127 -7.93 12.29 12.53
N TYR A 128 -7.86 11.47 11.48
CA TYR A 128 -6.85 10.44 11.29
C TYR A 128 -5.88 10.88 10.20
N GLY A 129 -4.61 10.59 10.39
CA GLY A 129 -3.57 10.90 9.41
C GLY A 129 -2.31 10.08 9.60
N PHE A 130 -1.50 10.04 8.55
CA PHE A 130 -0.20 9.38 8.57
C PHE A 130 0.85 10.31 9.17
N THR A 131 1.59 9.78 10.15
CA THR A 131 2.73 10.47 10.79
C THR A 131 4.04 10.19 10.07
N ALA A 132 4.07 9.13 9.23
CA ALA A 132 5.17 8.83 8.33
C ALA A 132 4.62 8.28 7.02
N GLN A 133 5.30 8.61 5.94
CA GLN A 133 5.05 8.05 4.62
C GLN A 133 6.16 7.02 4.37
N ASN A 134 5.80 5.82 3.94
CA ASN A 134 6.76 4.78 3.59
C ASN A 134 6.69 4.53 2.07
N PRO A 135 7.24 5.43 1.23
CA PRO A 135 7.23 5.25 -0.22
C PRO A 135 8.08 4.05 -0.61
N GLN A 136 7.69 3.36 -1.66
CA GLN A 136 8.51 2.31 -2.25
C GLN A 136 9.86 2.89 -2.68
N SER A 137 10.95 2.24 -2.27
CA SER A 137 12.30 2.63 -2.69
C SER A 137 12.56 2.27 -4.15
N ASN A 138 13.60 2.86 -4.74
CA ASN A 138 14.05 2.53 -6.10
C ASN A 138 14.90 1.25 -6.17
N SER A 139 15.15 0.60 -5.04
CA SER A 139 15.87 -0.69 -4.98
C SER A 139 14.91 -1.87 -5.14
N GLY A 140 15.41 -3.11 -5.08
CA GLY A 140 14.57 -4.31 -5.10
C GLY A 140 13.71 -4.50 -3.85
N TYR A 141 13.95 -3.73 -2.78
CA TYR A 141 13.23 -3.82 -1.50
C TYR A 141 13.14 -2.45 -0.82
N THR A 142 12.15 -2.32 0.05
CA THR A 142 11.94 -1.14 0.91
C THR A 142 12.13 -1.53 2.37
N ILE A 143 12.94 -0.77 3.11
CA ILE A 143 13.15 -0.96 4.54
C ILE A 143 12.26 0.02 5.30
N ILE A 144 11.49 -0.49 6.26
CA ILE A 144 10.63 0.28 7.14
C ILE A 144 11.04 -0.01 8.58
N ASN A 145 11.44 1.03 9.33
CA ASN A 145 11.77 0.91 10.72
C ASN A 145 10.55 1.26 11.59
N VAL A 146 10.08 0.27 12.36
CA VAL A 146 8.98 0.48 13.31
C VAL A 146 9.59 0.89 14.65
N PRO A 147 9.14 2.02 15.25
CA PRO A 147 9.59 2.45 16.57
C PRO A 147 9.38 1.35 17.60
N PHE A 148 10.36 1.18 18.47
CA PHE A 148 10.37 0.09 19.43
C PHE A 148 9.54 0.45 20.67
N GLU A 149 8.44 -0.25 20.88
CA GLU A 149 7.57 -0.13 22.08
C GLU A 149 7.38 -1.49 22.78
N PHE A 150 8.18 -2.50 22.41
CA PHE A 150 8.03 -3.88 22.85
C PHE A 150 9.04 -4.24 23.94
N ARG A 151 8.76 -5.29 24.72
CA ARG A 151 9.69 -5.84 25.70
C ARG A 151 10.43 -7.04 25.12
N VAL A 152 11.64 -7.28 25.60
CA VAL A 152 12.38 -8.51 25.28
C VAL A 152 11.55 -9.72 25.73
N GLY A 153 11.36 -10.68 24.84
CA GLY A 153 10.51 -11.86 25.03
C GLY A 153 9.09 -11.71 24.52
N ASP A 154 8.63 -10.50 24.16
CA ASP A 154 7.33 -10.34 23.52
C ASP A 154 7.31 -11.05 22.16
N VAL A 155 6.17 -11.67 21.85
CA VAL A 155 5.90 -12.26 20.54
C VAL A 155 4.89 -11.38 19.82
N VAL A 156 5.29 -10.85 18.66
CA VAL A 156 4.54 -9.82 17.94
C VAL A 156 4.29 -10.24 16.50
N ASP A 157 3.05 -10.08 16.06
CA ASP A 157 2.59 -10.30 14.70
C ASP A 157 2.61 -9.00 13.91
N PHE A 158 3.09 -9.06 12.68
CA PHE A 158 3.13 -7.94 11.75
C PHE A 158 2.43 -8.27 10.44
N GLN A 159 1.83 -7.27 9.84
CA GLN A 159 1.33 -7.28 8.47
C GLN A 159 1.69 -5.97 7.76
N VAL A 160 1.87 -6.07 6.45
CA VAL A 160 2.15 -4.93 5.58
C VAL A 160 1.05 -4.82 4.52
N GLN A 161 0.65 -3.60 4.19
CA GLN A 161 -0.36 -3.30 3.19
C GLN A 161 0.25 -2.38 2.13
N ARG A 162 0.05 -2.71 0.86
CA ARG A 162 0.40 -1.84 -0.26
C ARG A 162 -0.68 -0.77 -0.45
N MET A 163 -0.23 0.45 -0.70
CA MET A 163 -1.11 1.59 -0.97
C MET A 163 -0.65 2.28 -2.26
N GLU A 164 -1.57 2.58 -3.17
CA GLU A 164 -1.29 3.26 -4.43
C GLU A 164 -2.09 4.55 -4.51
N GLY A 165 -1.39 5.68 -4.52
CA GLY A 165 -2.04 6.99 -4.45
C GLY A 165 -1.04 8.10 -4.15
N PHE A 166 -1.49 9.13 -3.46
CA PHE A 166 -0.69 10.27 -3.06
C PHE A 166 -1.02 10.73 -1.65
N HIS A 167 -0.07 11.43 -1.04
CA HIS A 167 -0.24 12.07 0.25
C HIS A 167 -0.34 13.57 0.08
N THR A 168 -1.34 14.18 0.69
CA THR A 168 -1.44 15.64 0.81
C THR A 168 -1.06 16.07 2.22
N PRO A 169 -0.26 17.12 2.39
CA PRO A 169 -0.07 17.73 3.70
C PRO A 169 -1.43 18.11 4.28
N TRP A 170 -1.59 17.91 5.57
CA TRP A 170 -2.80 18.37 6.24
C TRP A 170 -2.77 19.89 6.38
N GLU A 171 -3.64 20.59 5.65
CA GLU A 171 -3.92 22.03 5.83
C GLU A 171 -5.41 22.19 6.18
N PRO A 172 -5.83 23.06 7.08
CA PRO A 172 -5.26 24.34 7.47
C PRO A 172 -5.26 24.60 8.99
N LEU A 173 -4.42 24.05 9.78
CA LEU A 173 -4.29 24.42 11.21
C LEU A 173 -2.86 24.17 11.69
N PRO A 174 -2.36 24.83 12.77
CA PRO A 174 -1.08 24.52 13.36
C PRO A 174 -1.11 23.09 13.96
N MET A 175 -0.97 22.10 13.10
CA MET A 175 -0.86 20.69 13.46
C MET A 175 0.61 20.34 13.66
N PRO A 176 0.93 19.28 14.42
CA PRO A 176 2.29 18.78 14.49
C PRO A 176 2.82 18.60 13.06
N MET A 177 3.95 19.25 12.75
CA MET A 177 4.59 19.13 11.45
C MET A 177 4.77 17.65 11.08
N GLY A 178 4.43 17.27 9.86
CA GLY A 178 4.68 15.94 9.32
C GLY A 178 3.47 15.02 9.22
N THR A 179 2.24 15.48 9.50
CA THR A 179 1.05 14.67 9.27
C THR A 179 0.51 14.84 7.84
N SER A 180 0.06 13.75 7.25
CA SER A 180 -0.51 13.75 5.89
C SER A 180 -1.76 12.89 5.81
N GLN A 181 -2.63 13.24 4.86
CA GLN A 181 -3.76 12.42 4.48
C GLN A 181 -3.43 11.65 3.20
N PHE A 182 -3.73 10.36 3.19
CA PHE A 182 -3.58 9.54 1.99
C PHE A 182 -4.88 9.53 1.18
N THR A 183 -4.73 9.67 -0.13
CA THR A 183 -5.81 9.51 -1.11
C THR A 183 -5.37 8.50 -2.15
N GLY A 184 -6.15 7.42 -2.31
CA GLY A 184 -5.80 6.36 -3.23
C GLY A 184 -6.46 5.02 -2.91
N ILE A 185 -5.85 3.94 -3.40
CA ILE A 185 -6.35 2.58 -3.28
C ILE A 185 -5.50 1.81 -2.26
N TYR A 186 -6.17 1.15 -1.32
CA TYR A 186 -5.56 0.24 -0.36
C TYR A 186 -5.62 -1.19 -0.90
N GLY A 187 -4.48 -1.88 -0.94
CA GLY A 187 -4.39 -3.30 -1.23
C GLY A 187 -4.92 -4.17 -0.08
N ASP A 188 -4.71 -5.48 -0.17
CA ASP A 188 -4.93 -6.37 0.96
C ASP A 188 -3.74 -6.36 1.92
N TRP A 189 -4.01 -6.66 3.19
CA TRP A 189 -2.96 -6.94 4.14
C TRP A 189 -2.25 -8.24 3.75
N SER A 190 -0.93 -8.26 3.93
CA SER A 190 -0.09 -9.43 3.70
C SER A 190 -0.45 -10.59 4.64
N ASN A 191 0.13 -11.76 4.39
CA ASN A 191 0.19 -12.81 5.39
C ASN A 191 0.90 -12.29 6.65
N THR A 192 0.48 -12.82 7.81
CA THR A 192 1.08 -12.46 9.09
C THR A 192 2.49 -13.06 9.20
N GLN A 193 3.46 -12.22 9.62
CA GLN A 193 4.78 -12.65 10.04
C GLN A 193 4.92 -12.40 11.55
N THR A 194 5.51 -13.35 12.26
CA THR A 194 5.69 -13.29 13.71
C THR A 194 7.17 -13.20 14.06
N ILE A 195 7.50 -12.35 15.03
CA ILE A 195 8.87 -12.22 15.58
C ILE A 195 8.83 -12.28 17.10
N THR A 196 9.84 -12.94 17.70
CA THR A 196 10.12 -12.84 19.15
C THR A 196 11.16 -11.75 19.37
N ILE A 197 10.85 -10.79 20.22
CA ILE A 197 11.70 -9.63 20.47
C ILE A 197 12.92 -10.05 21.30
N GLY A 198 14.12 -9.65 20.86
CA GLY A 198 15.39 -9.93 21.54
C GLY A 198 15.99 -11.30 21.21
N GLU A 199 15.32 -12.16 20.44
CA GLU A 199 15.98 -13.32 19.86
C GLU A 199 16.74 -12.88 18.60
N ALA A 200 18.07 -13.04 18.61
CA ALA A 200 18.84 -12.94 17.38
C ALA A 200 18.33 -14.02 16.42
N ILE A 201 17.89 -13.61 15.23
CA ILE A 201 17.51 -14.57 14.18
C ILE A 201 18.79 -15.31 13.79
N ASN A 202 19.04 -16.45 14.43
CA ASN A 202 19.96 -17.41 13.89
C ASN A 202 19.31 -17.96 12.62
N SER A 203 19.79 -17.48 11.47
CA SER A 203 19.31 -17.81 10.12
C SER A 203 19.33 -19.31 9.77
N ASN A 204 19.58 -20.20 10.74
CA ASN A 204 19.63 -21.64 10.58
C ASN A 204 18.46 -22.40 11.25
N LYS A 205 17.50 -21.71 11.88
CA LYS A 205 16.28 -22.40 12.34
C LYS A 205 15.28 -22.37 11.20
N PRO A 206 14.85 -23.52 10.64
CA PRO A 206 13.77 -23.52 9.68
C PRO A 206 12.57 -22.84 10.33
N SER A 207 12.12 -21.76 9.70
CA SER A 207 10.82 -21.13 10.03
C SER A 207 9.79 -22.26 10.15
N PRO A 208 8.90 -22.26 11.17
CA PRO A 208 7.83 -23.23 11.22
C PRO A 208 7.14 -23.16 9.87
N THR A 209 7.19 -24.28 9.16
CA THR A 209 6.49 -24.45 7.89
C THR A 209 5.04 -24.06 8.17
N SER A 210 4.63 -22.90 7.69
CA SER A 210 3.22 -22.53 7.66
C SER A 210 2.54 -23.67 6.93
N THR A 211 1.76 -24.46 7.64
CA THR A 211 0.86 -25.44 7.04
C THR A 211 0.01 -24.61 6.09
N LEU A 212 0.33 -24.71 4.81
CA LEU A 212 -0.42 -24.06 3.75
C LEU A 212 -1.87 -24.48 3.96
N SER A 213 -2.67 -23.59 4.54
CA SER A 213 -4.11 -23.65 4.34
C SER A 213 -4.28 -23.76 2.83
N PRO A 214 -5.06 -24.73 2.32
CA PRO A 214 -5.17 -24.91 0.89
C PRO A 214 -5.52 -23.55 0.28
N THR A 215 -4.61 -23.02 -0.50
CA THR A 215 -4.85 -21.85 -1.35
C THR A 215 -6.15 -22.14 -2.08
N PRO A 216 -7.20 -21.30 -1.93
CA PRO A 216 -8.35 -21.45 -2.78
C PRO A 216 -7.81 -21.35 -4.20
N THR A 217 -7.87 -22.45 -4.93
CA THR A 217 -7.55 -22.53 -6.35
C THR A 217 -8.32 -21.37 -6.98
N GLN A 218 -7.62 -20.34 -7.42
CA GLN A 218 -8.25 -19.30 -8.21
C GLN A 218 -8.82 -20.00 -9.43
N GLN A 219 -10.12 -20.23 -9.38
CA GLN A 219 -10.89 -20.62 -10.54
C GLN A 219 -10.60 -19.54 -11.59
N PRO A 220 -10.11 -19.89 -12.79
CA PRO A 220 -9.83 -18.92 -13.83
C PRO A 220 -11.10 -18.07 -13.98
N SER A 221 -10.99 -16.79 -13.70
CA SER A 221 -12.07 -15.84 -13.90
C SER A 221 -12.36 -15.83 -15.40
N VAL A 222 -13.40 -16.54 -15.79
CA VAL A 222 -13.96 -16.42 -17.13
C VAL A 222 -14.30 -14.94 -17.28
N PRO A 223 -13.79 -14.21 -18.30
CA PRO A 223 -14.15 -12.82 -18.48
C PRO A 223 -15.67 -12.75 -18.60
N GLU A 224 -16.32 -12.22 -17.58
CA GLU A 224 -17.76 -11.95 -17.65
C GLU A 224 -17.96 -10.93 -18.77
N PHE A 225 -18.51 -11.37 -19.87
CA PHE A 225 -18.92 -10.49 -20.95
C PHE A 225 -19.94 -9.51 -20.37
N SER A 226 -19.51 -8.28 -20.17
CA SER A 226 -20.38 -7.23 -19.65
C SER A 226 -21.63 -7.14 -20.52
N TRP A 227 -22.80 -7.14 -19.90
CA TRP A 227 -24.10 -6.96 -20.57
C TRP A 227 -24.12 -5.77 -21.53
N PHE A 228 -23.29 -4.75 -21.27
CA PHE A 228 -23.11 -3.57 -22.13
C PHE A 228 -22.51 -3.87 -23.52
N VAL A 229 -21.82 -5.02 -23.68
CA VAL A 229 -21.30 -5.46 -24.99
C VAL A 229 -22.35 -6.32 -25.71
N ILE A 230 -23.09 -7.14 -24.98
CA ILE A 230 -24.08 -8.06 -25.54
C ILE A 230 -25.30 -7.30 -26.07
N VAL A 231 -25.79 -6.30 -25.33
CA VAL A 231 -26.98 -5.53 -25.70
C VAL A 231 -26.83 -4.79 -27.05
N PRO A 232 -25.74 -4.02 -27.31
CA PRO A 232 -25.53 -3.38 -28.60
C PRO A 232 -25.41 -4.38 -29.76
N LEU A 233 -24.81 -5.54 -29.50
CA LEU A 233 -24.64 -6.57 -30.50
C LEU A 233 -26.01 -7.15 -30.93
N PHE A 234 -26.89 -7.46 -30.01
CA PHE A 234 -28.24 -7.89 -30.29
C PHE A 234 -29.08 -6.82 -30.98
N LEU A 235 -28.97 -5.56 -30.53
CA LEU A 235 -29.66 -4.44 -31.20
C LEU A 235 -29.20 -4.26 -32.65
N SER A 236 -27.91 -4.36 -32.95
CA SER A 236 -27.39 -4.22 -34.29
C SER A 236 -27.92 -5.33 -35.23
N VAL A 237 -27.97 -6.58 -34.77
CA VAL A 237 -28.53 -7.71 -35.52
C VAL A 237 -30.03 -7.50 -35.75
N PHE A 238 -30.76 -7.04 -34.71
CA PHE A 238 -32.19 -6.77 -34.83
C PHE A 238 -32.49 -5.69 -35.87
N PHE A 239 -31.76 -4.59 -35.89
CA PHE A 239 -31.90 -3.53 -36.88
C PHE A 239 -31.62 -4.02 -38.32
N ILE A 240 -30.60 -4.86 -38.49
CA ILE A 240 -30.30 -5.45 -39.80
C ILE A 240 -31.48 -6.29 -40.30
N ILE A 241 -32.06 -7.13 -39.46
CA ILE A 241 -33.21 -7.97 -39.79
C ILE A 241 -34.42 -7.10 -40.16
N VAL A 242 -34.72 -6.05 -39.42
CA VAL A 242 -35.85 -5.15 -39.70
C VAL A 242 -35.67 -4.45 -41.03
N ILE A 243 -34.47 -3.97 -41.38
CA ILE A 243 -34.17 -3.31 -42.65
C ILE A 243 -34.35 -4.29 -43.82
N PHE A 244 -33.90 -5.54 -43.68
CA PHE A 244 -34.08 -6.55 -44.74
C PHE A 244 -35.54 -6.92 -44.94
N ARG A 245 -36.33 -7.02 -43.88
CA ARG A 245 -37.76 -7.31 -43.94
C ARG A 245 -38.54 -6.19 -44.58
N HIS A 246 -38.24 -4.94 -44.29
CA HIS A 246 -38.91 -3.77 -44.86
C HIS A 246 -38.64 -3.66 -46.40
N ARG A 247 -37.42 -3.98 -46.82
CA ARG A 247 -37.09 -3.96 -48.27
C ARG A 247 -37.79 -5.02 -49.07
N LYS A 248 -38.09 -6.18 -48.49
CA LYS A 248 -38.78 -7.26 -49.19
C LYS A 248 -40.26 -6.92 -49.44
N THR A 249 -40.87 -6.10 -48.59
CA THR A 249 -42.25 -5.63 -48.75
C THR A 249 -42.42 -4.57 -49.83
N ASP A 250 -41.39 -3.74 -50.07
CA ASP A 250 -41.47 -2.67 -51.11
C ASP A 250 -41.17 -3.21 -52.54
N SER A 251 -40.61 -4.42 -52.65
CA SER A 251 -40.34 -5.07 -53.96
C SER A 251 -41.52 -5.88 -54.53
N LEU A 252 -42.64 -5.97 -53.80
CA LEU A 252 -43.82 -6.72 -54.10
C LEU A 252 -45.01 -5.81 -54.42
N LYS A 253 -44.84 -4.52 -54.60
CA LYS A 253 -45.74 -3.53 -55.13
C LYS A 253 -45.14 -3.00 -56.48
#